data_caf5a63d6e8dc1bd6e1a1fd83ae24f08
#
_entry.id   caf5a63d6e8dc1bd6e1a1fd83ae24f08
#
_cell.length_a   1.000
_cell.length_b   1.000
_cell.length_c   1.000
_cell.angle_alpha   90.00
_cell.angle_beta   90.00
_cell.angle_gamma   90.00
#
_symmetry.space_group_name_H-M   'P 1'
#
loop_
_entity.id
_entity.type
_entity.pdbx_description
1 polymer ?
#
loop_
_entity_poly.entity_id
_entity_poly.type
_entity_poly.pdbx_seq_one_letter_code
_entity_poly.pdbx_strand_id
1 'polypeptide(L)'
;MAAFTKKDKKEIDAIRHEVHMMGELYTLRQLLDRMEIYGDRICMVEKKKYEIIQHTVNDFRTDVYALGTALISLGFKDKHIGIVSENSYAWVVAYFAVTCGVGVVAPIDKELTDELISYLFTKADCEAVFFSKMYQKTAKYHLEHDERCKTAICFNKEFDEENILNFDKLIALGKKLISEGDRSFIDARVGKEDLAAIVFTSGTTGINKGVMLTHGNFAQNADGVLESIDPDQYSSISLLPMNHVYELSCNIFTALYMNCIVYINDSLKNFQQNLQLFKPDAMAIVPLVIDTIYTTIWKTAEETGRADVLRKGIKISNALMKVGIDVRPKLFSQIAEKFGGKFPTFSCGGAPTRVEYVTCLCDLGFRIYNGYGLTESSPTVTLNLDCRNKPDCAGKAFPKAEYMISEPDKDGIGEIWIRGENVTRGYYNDEEATRASFKDGWFKTGDYGRTGSDGMLYIMGRKKNLIILDNGKNVFPEEVEAFFMESLEYVHEVVVFEAEKEINGRPQKIIAAAFQLSKEDFEGKTEEELYEMMNRDVSNVNKLLPAYKRVADIYVSTEEFEINSTRKVIRKKVEDRYYAHLKAAK
;
A
#
# COMPACT_ATOMS: atom_id res chain seq x y z
N MET A 1 -22.70 -8.98 -9.99
CA MET A 1 -22.72 -10.26 -9.23
C MET A 1 -23.82 -10.21 -8.18
N ALA A 2 -24.43 -11.34 -7.84
CA ALA A 2 -25.44 -11.39 -6.77
C ALA A 2 -24.77 -11.12 -5.41
N ALA A 3 -25.40 -10.32 -4.56
CA ALA A 3 -24.95 -10.12 -3.20
C ALA A 3 -25.06 -11.44 -2.41
N PHE A 4 -24.13 -11.66 -1.46
CA PHE A 4 -24.18 -12.81 -0.56
C PHE A 4 -25.52 -12.85 0.20
N THR A 5 -26.21 -13.98 0.14
CA THR A 5 -27.42 -14.19 0.94
C THR A 5 -27.05 -14.37 2.42
N LYS A 6 -28.04 -14.25 3.32
CA LYS A 6 -27.83 -14.55 4.75
C LYS A 6 -27.36 -16.01 4.97
N LYS A 7 -27.76 -16.93 4.10
CA LYS A 7 -27.34 -18.34 4.15
C LYS A 7 -25.86 -18.45 3.78
N ASP A 8 -25.43 -17.82 2.67
CA ASP A 8 -24.04 -17.85 2.22
C ASP A 8 -23.10 -17.28 3.31
N LYS A 9 -23.49 -16.14 3.92
CA LYS A 9 -22.72 -15.52 5.01
C LYS A 9 -22.57 -16.44 6.21
N LYS A 10 -23.66 -17.07 6.65
CA LYS A 10 -23.63 -18.02 7.77
C LYS A 10 -22.74 -19.23 7.50
N GLU A 11 -22.74 -19.74 6.26
CA GLU A 11 -21.87 -20.83 5.85
C GLU A 11 -20.39 -20.41 5.84
N ILE A 12 -20.10 -19.22 5.30
CA ILE A 12 -18.74 -18.67 5.29
C ILE A 12 -18.23 -18.48 6.73
N ASP A 13 -19.03 -17.90 7.61
CA ASP A 13 -18.64 -17.64 9.00
C ASP A 13 -18.39 -18.95 9.78
N ALA A 14 -19.18 -19.99 9.50
CA ALA A 14 -18.95 -21.32 10.09
C ALA A 14 -17.59 -21.90 9.66
N ILE A 15 -17.25 -21.80 8.38
CA ILE A 15 -15.98 -22.31 7.85
C ILE A 15 -14.80 -21.46 8.37
N ARG A 16 -14.95 -20.15 8.45
CA ARG A 16 -13.93 -19.24 9.07
C ARG A 16 -13.64 -19.65 10.51
N HIS A 17 -14.69 -19.95 11.28
CA HIS A 17 -14.54 -20.43 12.63
C HIS A 17 -13.76 -21.75 12.68
N GLU A 18 -14.03 -22.68 11.77
CA GLU A 18 -13.30 -23.94 11.66
C GLU A 18 -11.82 -23.70 11.34
N VAL A 19 -11.50 -22.83 10.39
CA VAL A 19 -10.11 -22.45 10.06
C VAL A 19 -9.40 -21.78 11.23
N HIS A 20 -10.11 -20.92 11.97
CA HIS A 20 -9.56 -20.31 13.18
C HIS A 20 -9.23 -21.36 14.27
N MET A 21 -10.06 -22.39 14.40
CA MET A 21 -9.82 -23.50 15.34
C MET A 21 -8.64 -24.39 14.94
N MET A 22 -8.09 -24.28 13.71
CA MET A 22 -6.86 -24.97 13.32
C MET A 22 -5.59 -24.38 13.98
N GLY A 23 -5.74 -23.32 14.76
CA GLY A 23 -4.64 -22.64 15.45
C GLY A 23 -3.86 -21.65 14.59
N GLU A 24 -2.73 -21.19 15.10
CA GLU A 24 -1.91 -20.16 14.45
C GLU A 24 -1.45 -20.54 13.04
N LEU A 25 -1.31 -19.51 12.19
CA LEU A 25 -0.72 -19.65 10.87
C LEU A 25 0.78 -19.36 10.94
N TYR A 26 1.59 -20.27 10.39
CA TYR A 26 3.06 -20.13 10.41
C TYR A 26 3.69 -19.93 9.04
N THR A 27 3.00 -20.33 7.96
CA THR A 27 3.54 -20.23 6.60
C THR A 27 2.44 -19.95 5.58
N LEU A 28 2.83 -19.33 4.45
CA LEU A 28 1.93 -19.21 3.29
C LEU A 28 1.53 -20.58 2.71
N ARG A 29 2.39 -21.60 2.91
CA ARG A 29 2.04 -22.97 2.52
C ARG A 29 0.88 -23.50 3.37
N GLN A 30 0.88 -23.31 4.69
CA GLN A 30 -0.26 -23.67 5.54
C GLN A 30 -1.53 -22.90 5.17
N LEU A 31 -1.40 -21.61 4.78
CA LEU A 31 -2.54 -20.85 4.26
C LEU A 31 -3.14 -21.56 3.04
N LEU A 32 -2.31 -21.88 2.04
CA LEU A 32 -2.73 -22.59 0.84
C LEU A 32 -3.38 -23.96 1.15
N ASP A 33 -2.80 -24.71 2.10
CA ASP A 33 -3.31 -26.02 2.48
C ASP A 33 -4.64 -25.91 3.24
N ARG A 34 -4.79 -24.95 4.16
CA ARG A 34 -6.04 -24.71 4.91
C ARG A 34 -7.19 -24.25 4.00
N MET A 35 -6.90 -23.58 2.88
CA MET A 35 -7.92 -23.20 1.91
C MET A 35 -8.66 -24.39 1.31
N GLU A 36 -8.16 -25.63 1.43
CA GLU A 36 -8.84 -26.83 0.93
C GLU A 36 -10.29 -26.95 1.41
N ILE A 37 -10.54 -26.56 2.66
CA ILE A 37 -11.87 -26.60 3.27
C ILE A 37 -12.92 -25.74 2.53
N TYR A 38 -12.46 -24.75 1.75
CA TYR A 38 -13.36 -23.86 1.01
C TYR A 38 -13.89 -24.46 -0.28
N GLY A 39 -13.25 -25.51 -0.83
CA GLY A 39 -13.70 -26.27 -1.99
C GLY A 39 -13.93 -25.42 -3.24
N ASP A 40 -15.12 -25.53 -3.82
CA ASP A 40 -15.49 -24.83 -5.08
C ASP A 40 -16.01 -23.40 -4.85
N ARG A 41 -15.79 -22.79 -3.68
CA ARG A 41 -16.11 -21.38 -3.46
C ARG A 41 -15.22 -20.49 -4.32
N ILE A 42 -15.81 -19.42 -4.87
CA ILE A 42 -15.08 -18.44 -5.66
C ILE A 42 -14.13 -17.68 -4.71
N CYS A 43 -12.85 -17.63 -5.05
CA CYS A 43 -11.84 -16.86 -4.31
C CYS A 43 -11.35 -15.64 -5.08
N MET A 44 -11.27 -15.70 -6.40
CA MET A 44 -10.85 -14.57 -7.23
C MET A 44 -11.75 -14.38 -8.44
N VAL A 45 -11.90 -13.12 -8.85
CA VAL A 45 -12.67 -12.74 -10.05
C VAL A 45 -11.87 -11.69 -10.80
N GLU A 46 -11.63 -11.92 -12.08
CA GLU A 46 -11.01 -10.95 -12.98
C GLU A 46 -11.90 -10.64 -14.18
N LYS A 47 -11.70 -9.45 -14.74
CA LYS A 47 -12.40 -9.00 -15.94
C LYS A 47 -11.40 -8.92 -17.09
N LYS A 48 -11.59 -9.76 -18.11
CA LYS A 48 -10.80 -9.74 -19.34
C LYS A 48 -11.67 -9.21 -20.49
N LYS A 49 -11.45 -7.98 -20.91
CA LYS A 49 -12.27 -7.27 -21.91
C LYS A 49 -13.73 -7.18 -21.46
N TYR A 50 -14.62 -8.05 -21.99
CA TYR A 50 -16.06 -8.08 -21.68
C TYR A 50 -16.45 -9.33 -20.87
N GLU A 51 -15.50 -10.19 -20.57
CA GLU A 51 -15.73 -11.48 -19.91
C GLU A 51 -15.34 -11.40 -18.44
N ILE A 52 -16.20 -11.93 -17.58
CA ILE A 52 -15.92 -12.05 -16.14
C ILE A 52 -15.51 -13.50 -15.90
N ILE A 53 -14.27 -13.68 -15.48
CA ILE A 53 -13.70 -14.98 -15.17
C ILE A 53 -13.70 -15.16 -13.66
N GLN A 54 -14.27 -16.27 -13.21
CA GLN A 54 -14.33 -16.65 -11.80
C GLN A 54 -13.41 -17.84 -11.56
N HIS A 55 -12.60 -17.76 -10.52
CA HIS A 55 -11.70 -18.83 -10.09
C HIS A 55 -12.16 -19.34 -8.73
N THR A 56 -12.37 -20.63 -8.63
CA THR A 56 -12.66 -21.27 -7.34
C THR A 56 -11.38 -21.50 -6.55
N VAL A 57 -11.52 -21.79 -5.25
CA VAL A 57 -10.36 -22.17 -4.43
C VAL A 57 -9.73 -23.45 -4.95
N ASN A 58 -10.53 -24.42 -5.43
CA ASN A 58 -10.00 -25.64 -6.02
C ASN A 58 -9.22 -25.36 -7.31
N ASP A 59 -9.71 -24.46 -8.19
CA ASP A 59 -8.97 -24.03 -9.38
C ASP A 59 -7.64 -23.39 -8.97
N PHE A 60 -7.68 -22.45 -8.03
CA PHE A 60 -6.48 -21.75 -7.55
C PHE A 60 -5.45 -22.72 -6.98
N ARG A 61 -5.83 -23.59 -6.06
CA ARG A 61 -4.94 -24.59 -5.49
C ARG A 61 -4.38 -25.51 -6.55
N THR A 62 -5.23 -26.01 -7.46
CA THR A 62 -4.81 -26.89 -8.56
C THR A 62 -3.78 -26.22 -9.46
N ASP A 63 -3.97 -24.95 -9.81
CA ASP A 63 -3.05 -24.22 -10.67
C ASP A 63 -1.73 -23.90 -9.95
N VAL A 64 -1.77 -23.56 -8.64
CA VAL A 64 -0.56 -23.38 -7.82
C VAL A 64 0.26 -24.67 -7.73
N TYR A 65 -0.40 -25.81 -7.43
CA TYR A 65 0.29 -27.10 -7.35
C TYR A 65 0.88 -27.52 -8.70
N ALA A 66 0.13 -27.31 -9.78
CA ALA A 66 0.58 -27.64 -11.13
C ALA A 66 1.78 -26.77 -11.53
N LEU A 67 1.68 -25.45 -11.38
CA LEU A 67 2.78 -24.56 -11.71
C LEU A 67 4.04 -24.88 -10.89
N GLY A 68 3.88 -25.09 -9.58
CA GLY A 68 4.99 -25.43 -8.71
C GLY A 68 5.68 -26.73 -9.10
N THR A 69 4.91 -27.78 -9.43
CA THR A 69 5.46 -29.05 -9.91
C THR A 69 6.20 -28.87 -11.24
N ALA A 70 5.64 -28.11 -12.19
CA ALA A 70 6.32 -27.83 -13.46
C ALA A 70 7.63 -27.07 -13.26
N LEU A 71 7.65 -26.06 -12.38
CA LEU A 71 8.87 -25.29 -12.08
C LEU A 71 9.95 -26.17 -11.44
N ILE A 72 9.59 -27.06 -10.52
CA ILE A 72 10.55 -28.00 -9.91
C ILE A 72 11.10 -28.96 -10.97
N SER A 73 10.25 -29.49 -11.85
CA SER A 73 10.69 -30.38 -12.94
C SER A 73 11.64 -29.71 -13.92
N LEU A 74 11.57 -28.39 -14.06
CA LEU A 74 12.47 -27.58 -14.88
C LEU A 74 13.76 -27.16 -14.14
N GLY A 75 13.95 -27.60 -12.89
CA GLY A 75 15.16 -27.32 -12.12
C GLY A 75 15.15 -26.03 -11.30
N PHE A 76 14.00 -25.40 -11.12
CA PHE A 76 13.90 -24.16 -10.35
C PHE A 76 13.71 -24.37 -8.84
N LYS A 77 13.84 -25.60 -8.33
CA LYS A 77 13.80 -25.86 -6.88
C LYS A 77 14.90 -25.08 -6.16
N ASP A 78 14.53 -24.40 -5.08
CA ASP A 78 15.39 -23.55 -4.25
C ASP A 78 16.02 -22.35 -4.99
N LYS A 79 15.37 -21.88 -6.08
CA LYS A 79 15.80 -20.74 -6.88
C LYS A 79 14.98 -19.49 -6.56
N HIS A 80 15.54 -18.34 -6.90
CA HIS A 80 14.83 -17.06 -6.85
C HIS A 80 14.19 -16.79 -8.21
N ILE A 81 12.93 -16.36 -8.19
CA ILE A 81 12.15 -16.09 -9.40
C ILE A 81 11.52 -14.69 -9.30
N GLY A 82 11.81 -13.88 -10.31
CA GLY A 82 11.27 -12.52 -10.41
C GLY A 82 9.84 -12.50 -10.95
N ILE A 83 9.09 -11.44 -10.61
CA ILE A 83 7.78 -11.16 -11.22
C ILE A 83 7.69 -9.68 -11.58
N VAL A 84 7.35 -9.36 -12.86
CA VAL A 84 7.00 -8.03 -13.33
C VAL A 84 5.76 -8.10 -14.21
N SER A 85 4.64 -7.58 -13.72
CA SER A 85 3.35 -7.63 -14.43
C SER A 85 2.34 -6.70 -13.77
N GLU A 86 1.25 -6.42 -14.48
CA GLU A 86 0.02 -5.92 -13.91
C GLU A 86 -0.65 -6.96 -12.98
N ASN A 87 -1.57 -6.47 -12.11
CA ASN A 87 -2.35 -7.33 -11.22
C ASN A 87 -3.16 -8.35 -12.04
N SER A 88 -3.10 -9.63 -11.68
CA SER A 88 -3.84 -10.70 -12.35
C SER A 88 -3.94 -11.95 -11.47
N TYR A 89 -4.87 -12.83 -11.80
CA TYR A 89 -4.95 -14.16 -11.19
C TYR A 89 -3.64 -14.95 -11.37
N ALA A 90 -3.07 -14.93 -12.58
CA ALA A 90 -1.82 -15.62 -12.88
C ALA A 90 -0.65 -15.12 -12.02
N TRP A 91 -0.63 -13.81 -11.69
CA TRP A 91 0.36 -13.23 -10.79
C TRP A 91 0.29 -13.86 -9.39
N VAL A 92 -0.92 -14.00 -8.84
CA VAL A 92 -1.12 -14.58 -7.50
C VAL A 92 -0.78 -16.08 -7.51
N VAL A 93 -1.17 -16.82 -8.56
CA VAL A 93 -0.80 -18.23 -8.74
C VAL A 93 0.72 -18.41 -8.79
N ALA A 94 1.43 -17.58 -9.57
CA ALA A 94 2.89 -17.63 -9.66
C ALA A 94 3.56 -17.32 -8.31
N TYR A 95 3.08 -16.31 -7.60
CA TYR A 95 3.59 -15.96 -6.28
C TYR A 95 3.48 -17.13 -5.30
N PHE A 96 2.30 -17.74 -5.21
CA PHE A 96 2.08 -18.90 -4.32
C PHE A 96 2.86 -20.14 -4.77
N ALA A 97 2.94 -20.41 -6.07
CA ALA A 97 3.71 -21.54 -6.58
C ALA A 97 5.20 -21.39 -6.23
N VAL A 98 5.76 -20.20 -6.39
CA VAL A 98 7.16 -19.97 -6.03
C VAL A 98 7.36 -20.10 -4.53
N THR A 99 6.61 -19.37 -3.72
CA THR A 99 6.84 -19.32 -2.28
C THR A 99 6.45 -20.62 -1.57
N CYS A 100 5.38 -21.30 -1.97
CA CYS A 100 4.87 -22.46 -1.25
C CYS A 100 5.59 -23.78 -1.55
N GLY A 101 6.72 -23.76 -2.28
CA GLY A 101 7.45 -25.01 -2.49
C GLY A 101 8.55 -24.97 -3.54
N VAL A 102 8.68 -23.91 -4.34
CA VAL A 102 9.75 -23.78 -5.34
C VAL A 102 10.95 -23.03 -4.78
N GLY A 103 10.76 -21.81 -4.22
CA GLY A 103 11.87 -21.00 -3.75
C GLY A 103 11.44 -19.61 -3.29
N VAL A 104 12.18 -18.57 -3.67
CA VAL A 104 11.98 -17.19 -3.23
C VAL A 104 11.46 -16.34 -4.37
N VAL A 105 10.45 -15.52 -4.12
CA VAL A 105 9.91 -14.59 -5.13
C VAL A 105 10.51 -13.19 -4.96
N ALA A 106 10.82 -12.53 -6.10
CA ALA A 106 11.19 -11.11 -6.15
C ALA A 106 10.16 -10.33 -6.99
N PRO A 107 9.09 -9.81 -6.37
CA PRO A 107 8.10 -8.99 -7.07
C PRO A 107 8.67 -7.59 -7.28
N ILE A 108 8.83 -7.16 -8.53
CA ILE A 108 9.40 -5.87 -8.89
C ILE A 108 8.31 -4.92 -9.38
N ASP A 109 8.48 -3.65 -9.01
CA ASP A 109 7.60 -2.58 -9.46
C ASP A 109 7.67 -2.40 -10.98
N LYS A 110 6.52 -2.55 -11.61
CA LYS A 110 6.34 -2.47 -13.06
C LYS A 110 6.47 -1.04 -13.63
N GLU A 111 6.44 -0.01 -12.78
CA GLU A 111 6.53 1.39 -13.20
C GLU A 111 8.00 1.89 -13.28
N LEU A 112 8.96 1.04 -12.91
CA LEU A 112 10.38 1.33 -13.04
C LEU A 112 10.86 1.17 -14.50
N THR A 113 12.04 1.72 -14.81
CA THR A 113 12.64 1.53 -16.16
C THR A 113 13.12 0.09 -16.37
N ASP A 114 13.23 -0.34 -17.63
CA ASP A 114 13.68 -1.67 -17.99
C ASP A 114 15.04 -2.01 -17.34
N GLU A 115 15.97 -1.05 -17.33
CA GLU A 115 17.32 -1.18 -16.76
C GLU A 115 17.26 -1.38 -15.24
N LEU A 116 16.40 -0.60 -14.55
CA LEU A 116 16.29 -0.70 -13.10
C LEU A 116 15.59 -2.00 -12.69
N ILE A 117 14.55 -2.43 -13.41
CA ILE A 117 13.91 -3.73 -13.18
C ILE A 117 14.92 -4.86 -13.34
N SER A 118 15.70 -4.85 -14.45
CA SER A 118 16.75 -5.84 -14.70
C SER A 118 17.81 -5.84 -13.58
N TYR A 119 18.28 -4.67 -13.18
CA TYR A 119 19.22 -4.53 -12.05
C TYR A 119 18.67 -5.12 -10.74
N LEU A 120 17.38 -4.92 -10.45
CA LEU A 120 16.76 -5.45 -9.24
C LEU A 120 16.59 -6.97 -9.29
N PHE A 121 16.27 -7.55 -10.45
CA PHE A 121 16.24 -9.00 -10.61
C PHE A 121 17.63 -9.60 -10.42
N THR A 122 18.68 -8.97 -11.01
CA THR A 122 20.07 -9.36 -10.80
C THR A 122 20.46 -9.30 -9.32
N LYS A 123 20.05 -8.21 -8.63
CA LYS A 123 20.33 -8.02 -7.20
C LYS A 123 19.61 -9.01 -6.30
N ALA A 124 18.46 -9.52 -6.73
CA ALA A 124 17.72 -10.58 -6.05
C ALA A 124 18.19 -11.99 -6.45
N ASP A 125 19.24 -12.13 -7.26
CA ASP A 125 19.77 -13.40 -7.80
C ASP A 125 18.70 -14.24 -8.53
N CYS A 126 17.80 -13.61 -9.30
CA CYS A 126 16.75 -14.29 -10.04
C CYS A 126 17.31 -15.16 -11.19
N GLU A 127 16.91 -16.44 -11.21
CA GLU A 127 17.29 -17.38 -12.28
C GLU A 127 16.19 -17.55 -13.35
N ALA A 128 14.97 -17.10 -13.04
CA ALA A 128 13.87 -16.98 -14.00
C ALA A 128 13.01 -15.77 -13.67
N VAL A 129 12.22 -15.29 -14.65
CA VAL A 129 11.31 -14.16 -14.43
C VAL A 129 9.94 -14.44 -15.05
N PHE A 130 8.88 -14.14 -14.30
CA PHE A 130 7.52 -14.05 -14.83
C PHE A 130 7.25 -12.64 -15.34
N PHE A 131 6.56 -12.55 -16.47
CA PHE A 131 6.18 -11.27 -17.05
C PHE A 131 4.85 -11.36 -17.81
N SER A 132 4.16 -10.22 -17.97
CA SER A 132 3.06 -10.12 -18.92
C SER A 132 3.55 -9.59 -20.26
N LYS A 133 2.75 -9.76 -21.31
CA LYS A 133 3.06 -9.25 -22.66
C LYS A 133 3.48 -7.78 -22.66
N MET A 134 2.95 -6.96 -21.76
CA MET A 134 3.31 -5.54 -21.67
C MET A 134 4.78 -5.33 -21.32
N TYR A 135 5.36 -6.23 -20.54
CA TYR A 135 6.77 -6.19 -20.08
C TYR A 135 7.68 -7.12 -20.86
N GLN A 136 7.31 -7.48 -22.11
CA GLN A 136 8.11 -8.31 -22.99
C GLN A 136 9.51 -7.70 -23.24
N LYS A 137 9.59 -6.38 -23.43
CA LYS A 137 10.85 -5.69 -23.65
C LYS A 137 11.74 -5.78 -22.41
N THR A 138 11.18 -5.55 -21.25
CA THR A 138 11.86 -5.67 -19.95
C THR A 138 12.42 -7.07 -19.72
N ALA A 139 11.60 -8.11 -19.97
CA ALA A 139 12.02 -9.51 -19.79
C ALA A 139 13.16 -9.88 -20.76
N LYS A 140 13.06 -9.51 -22.03
CA LYS A 140 14.12 -9.75 -23.02
C LYS A 140 15.40 -8.99 -22.67
N TYR A 141 15.28 -7.73 -22.27
CA TYR A 141 16.42 -6.95 -21.81
C TYR A 141 17.14 -7.65 -20.64
N HIS A 142 16.39 -8.18 -19.67
CA HIS A 142 17.00 -8.91 -18.55
C HIS A 142 17.69 -10.21 -18.98
N LEU A 143 17.06 -11.02 -19.85
CA LEU A 143 17.67 -12.25 -20.41
C LEU A 143 18.96 -11.97 -21.17
N GLU A 144 19.10 -10.81 -21.81
CA GLU A 144 20.30 -10.40 -22.55
C GLU A 144 21.42 -9.89 -21.64
N HIS A 145 21.10 -9.37 -20.44
CA HIS A 145 22.04 -8.66 -19.57
C HIS A 145 22.38 -9.40 -18.27
N ASP A 146 21.70 -10.50 -17.94
CA ASP A 146 22.04 -11.35 -16.79
C ASP A 146 22.20 -12.82 -17.23
N GLU A 147 23.44 -13.31 -17.23
CA GLU A 147 23.78 -14.69 -17.62
C GLU A 147 23.18 -15.76 -16.70
N ARG A 148 22.75 -15.40 -15.48
CA ARG A 148 22.10 -16.33 -14.55
C ARG A 148 20.65 -16.59 -14.91
N CYS A 149 19.93 -15.57 -15.38
CA CYS A 149 18.55 -15.68 -15.81
C CYS A 149 18.48 -16.13 -17.26
N LYS A 150 18.13 -17.39 -17.49
CA LYS A 150 18.04 -17.97 -18.85
C LYS A 150 16.62 -18.27 -19.27
N THR A 151 15.65 -18.05 -18.41
CA THR A 151 14.25 -18.41 -18.65
C THR A 151 13.33 -17.27 -18.28
N ALA A 152 12.45 -16.91 -19.20
CA ALA A 152 11.32 -16.03 -18.91
C ALA A 152 9.99 -16.77 -19.12
N ILE A 153 8.97 -16.44 -18.35
CA ILE A 153 7.67 -17.11 -18.38
C ILE A 153 6.59 -16.05 -18.59
N CYS A 154 5.93 -16.09 -19.76
CA CYS A 154 4.88 -15.13 -20.08
C CYS A 154 3.51 -15.59 -19.59
N PHE A 155 2.80 -14.72 -18.87
CA PHE A 155 1.47 -15.02 -18.34
C PHE A 155 0.37 -15.14 -19.40
N ASN A 156 0.43 -14.36 -20.47
CA ASN A 156 -0.73 -14.13 -21.32
C ASN A 156 -0.43 -14.13 -22.83
N LYS A 157 0.72 -14.65 -23.23
CA LYS A 157 1.11 -14.80 -24.65
C LYS A 157 2.08 -15.96 -24.82
N GLU A 158 1.95 -16.67 -25.95
CA GLU A 158 2.94 -17.61 -26.43
C GLU A 158 4.00 -16.89 -27.28
N PHE A 159 5.24 -17.35 -27.16
CA PHE A 159 6.37 -16.91 -27.96
C PHE A 159 6.98 -18.12 -28.65
N ASP A 160 7.52 -17.90 -29.85
CA ASP A 160 8.29 -18.89 -30.61
C ASP A 160 9.79 -18.74 -30.30
N GLU A 161 10.11 -18.71 -29.00
CA GLU A 161 11.47 -18.56 -28.48
C GLU A 161 11.66 -19.61 -27.39
N GLU A 162 12.74 -20.41 -27.49
CA GLU A 162 12.99 -21.55 -26.61
C GLU A 162 13.15 -21.13 -25.11
N ASN A 163 13.70 -19.96 -24.87
CA ASN A 163 13.92 -19.41 -23.53
C ASN A 163 12.71 -18.64 -22.96
N ILE A 164 11.61 -18.52 -23.70
CA ILE A 164 10.36 -17.87 -23.24
C ILE A 164 9.24 -18.91 -23.18
N LEU A 165 8.94 -19.34 -21.96
CA LEU A 165 7.89 -20.31 -21.69
C LEU A 165 6.53 -19.63 -21.57
N ASN A 166 5.47 -20.42 -21.75
CA ASN A 166 4.09 -19.95 -21.57
C ASN A 166 3.51 -20.50 -20.25
N PHE A 167 2.88 -19.64 -19.48
CA PHE A 167 2.28 -19.96 -18.18
C PHE A 167 1.23 -21.09 -18.26
N ASP A 168 0.29 -21.03 -19.23
CA ASP A 168 -0.76 -22.02 -19.36
C ASP A 168 -0.21 -23.40 -19.76
N LYS A 169 0.86 -23.43 -20.59
CA LYS A 169 1.57 -24.66 -20.92
C LYS A 169 2.29 -25.27 -19.72
N LEU A 170 2.85 -24.43 -18.82
CA LEU A 170 3.43 -24.92 -17.57
C LEU A 170 2.36 -25.48 -16.61
N ILE A 171 1.21 -24.85 -16.51
CA ILE A 171 0.06 -25.40 -15.76
C ILE A 171 -0.33 -26.77 -16.34
N ALA A 172 -0.48 -26.89 -17.66
CA ALA A 172 -0.81 -28.16 -18.30
C ALA A 172 0.27 -29.24 -18.08
N LEU A 173 1.55 -28.87 -18.17
CA LEU A 173 2.68 -29.76 -17.85
C LEU A 173 2.61 -30.26 -16.40
N GLY A 174 2.44 -29.35 -15.45
CA GLY A 174 2.35 -29.73 -14.04
C GLY A 174 1.17 -30.63 -13.72
N LYS A 175 -0.02 -30.36 -14.29
CA LYS A 175 -1.20 -31.25 -14.17
C LYS A 175 -0.89 -32.65 -14.70
N LYS A 176 -0.18 -32.75 -15.83
CA LYS A 176 0.25 -34.02 -16.39
C LYS A 176 1.22 -34.75 -15.45
N LEU A 177 2.28 -34.08 -14.99
CA LEU A 177 3.27 -34.65 -14.08
C LEU A 177 2.65 -35.16 -12.78
N ILE A 178 1.73 -34.39 -12.17
CA ILE A 178 0.99 -34.82 -10.97
C ILE A 178 0.17 -36.06 -11.27
N SER A 179 -0.50 -36.13 -12.43
CA SER A 179 -1.28 -37.31 -12.82
C SER A 179 -0.42 -38.55 -13.08
N GLU A 180 0.85 -38.36 -13.42
CA GLU A 180 1.86 -39.41 -13.59
C GLU A 180 2.56 -39.79 -12.26
N GLY A 181 2.17 -39.17 -11.14
CA GLY A 181 2.65 -39.49 -9.79
C GLY A 181 3.73 -38.57 -9.24
N ASP A 182 4.06 -37.46 -9.91
CA ASP A 182 4.99 -36.49 -9.36
C ASP A 182 4.38 -35.79 -8.14
N ARG A 183 5.09 -35.85 -7.04
CA ARG A 183 4.68 -35.24 -5.77
C ARG A 183 5.68 -34.17 -5.28
N SER A 184 6.63 -33.79 -6.10
CA SER A 184 7.74 -32.92 -5.72
C SER A 184 7.30 -31.62 -5.06
N PHE A 185 6.25 -30.96 -5.58
CA PHE A 185 5.68 -29.76 -4.96
C PHE A 185 4.71 -30.11 -3.82
N ILE A 186 3.93 -31.18 -3.95
CA ILE A 186 2.96 -31.61 -2.92
C ILE A 186 3.68 -31.91 -1.60
N ASP A 187 4.81 -32.61 -1.67
CA ASP A 187 5.59 -33.04 -0.53
C ASP A 187 6.67 -31.99 -0.11
N ALA A 188 6.73 -30.85 -0.81
CA ALA A 188 7.65 -29.77 -0.46
C ALA A 188 7.37 -29.24 0.96
N ARG A 189 8.42 -29.14 1.77
CA ARG A 189 8.32 -28.60 3.11
C ARG A 189 8.77 -27.15 3.13
N VAL A 190 8.00 -26.34 3.82
CA VAL A 190 8.25 -24.90 3.99
C VAL A 190 8.15 -24.55 5.47
N GLY A 191 9.23 -24.00 6.00
CA GLY A 191 9.33 -23.58 7.40
C GLY A 191 8.95 -22.11 7.61
N LYS A 192 8.59 -21.78 8.85
CA LYS A 192 8.26 -20.40 9.26
C LYS A 192 9.39 -19.42 8.93
N GLU A 193 10.62 -19.90 9.12
CA GLU A 193 11.82 -19.09 8.99
C GLU A 193 12.39 -19.07 7.56
N ASP A 194 11.81 -19.84 6.63
CA ASP A 194 12.27 -19.82 5.24
C ASP A 194 11.94 -18.48 4.58
N LEU A 195 12.88 -18.00 3.77
CA LEU A 195 12.69 -16.78 3.00
C LEU A 195 11.60 -17.00 1.93
N ALA A 196 10.55 -16.19 1.98
CA ALA A 196 9.46 -16.25 1.02
C ALA A 196 9.63 -15.23 -0.10
N ALA A 197 10.03 -14.00 0.25
CA ALA A 197 10.14 -12.92 -0.73
C ALA A 197 11.30 -11.97 -0.43
N ILE A 198 11.83 -11.36 -1.51
CA ILE A 198 12.72 -10.20 -1.47
C ILE A 198 11.97 -9.02 -2.09
N VAL A 199 11.56 -8.06 -1.27
CA VAL A 199 10.77 -6.91 -1.69
C VAL A 199 11.63 -5.66 -1.67
N PHE A 200 11.78 -4.99 -2.82
CA PHE A 200 12.62 -3.80 -2.91
C PHE A 200 11.90 -2.54 -2.47
N THR A 201 12.58 -1.75 -1.66
CA THR A 201 12.14 -0.42 -1.25
C THR A 201 13.12 0.63 -1.76
N SER A 202 12.60 1.81 -2.13
CA SER A 202 13.44 2.97 -2.42
C SER A 202 14.13 3.42 -1.12
N GLY A 203 15.36 2.99 -0.93
CA GLY A 203 16.16 3.37 0.24
C GLY A 203 16.30 4.88 0.39
N THR A 204 16.53 5.33 1.60
CA THR A 204 16.76 6.76 1.92
C THR A 204 18.00 7.33 1.22
N THR A 205 18.91 6.48 0.76
CA THR A 205 20.16 6.80 0.07
C THR A 205 20.05 6.73 -1.46
N GLY A 206 18.83 6.49 -2.01
CA GLY A 206 18.64 6.28 -3.45
C GLY A 206 18.98 4.86 -3.91
N ILE A 207 19.57 4.03 -3.06
CA ILE A 207 19.89 2.63 -3.36
C ILE A 207 18.72 1.76 -2.90
N ASN A 208 18.12 1.03 -3.82
CA ASN A 208 17.05 0.09 -3.50
C ASN A 208 17.57 -1.04 -2.60
N LYS A 209 16.93 -1.25 -1.45
CA LYS A 209 17.24 -2.33 -0.51
C LYS A 209 16.25 -3.47 -0.69
N GLY A 210 16.74 -4.69 -0.78
CA GLY A 210 15.91 -5.90 -0.84
C GLY A 210 15.54 -6.37 0.56
N VAL A 211 14.33 -6.08 1.00
CA VAL A 211 13.81 -6.51 2.31
C VAL A 211 13.52 -8.01 2.28
N MET A 212 14.12 -8.76 3.19
CA MET A 212 13.91 -10.20 3.32
C MET A 212 12.68 -10.50 4.16
N LEU A 213 11.64 -11.10 3.55
CA LEU A 213 10.41 -11.47 4.24
C LEU A 213 10.26 -12.99 4.26
N THR A 214 10.11 -13.53 5.48
CA THR A 214 9.92 -14.96 5.71
C THR A 214 8.44 -15.34 5.60
N HIS A 215 8.17 -16.64 5.52
CA HIS A 215 6.80 -17.16 5.63
C HIS A 215 6.12 -16.75 6.93
N GLY A 216 6.85 -16.77 8.04
CA GLY A 216 6.35 -16.35 9.34
C GLY A 216 5.96 -14.87 9.38
N ASN A 217 6.72 -14.01 8.71
CA ASN A 217 6.38 -12.58 8.63
C ASN A 217 5.00 -12.35 7.99
N PHE A 218 4.73 -13.00 6.84
CA PHE A 218 3.44 -12.90 6.15
C PHE A 218 2.30 -13.58 6.90
N ALA A 219 2.55 -14.77 7.45
CA ALA A 219 1.56 -15.53 8.21
C ALA A 219 1.08 -14.76 9.43
N GLN A 220 2.01 -14.17 10.19
CA GLN A 220 1.71 -13.33 11.35
C GLN A 220 0.83 -12.12 10.98
N ASN A 221 1.10 -11.48 9.84
CA ASN A 221 0.28 -10.35 9.42
C ASN A 221 -1.14 -10.79 9.05
N ALA A 222 -1.29 -11.91 8.35
CA ALA A 222 -2.61 -12.44 7.97
C ALA A 222 -3.45 -12.84 9.21
N ASP A 223 -2.85 -13.53 10.17
CA ASP A 223 -3.50 -13.86 11.45
C ASP A 223 -3.88 -12.61 12.24
N GLY A 224 -2.97 -11.65 12.36
CA GLY A 224 -3.24 -10.42 13.11
C GLY A 224 -4.35 -9.56 12.49
N VAL A 225 -4.47 -9.53 11.16
CA VAL A 225 -5.61 -8.85 10.50
C VAL A 225 -6.91 -9.59 10.85
N LEU A 226 -6.94 -10.92 10.79
CA LEU A 226 -8.10 -11.72 11.14
C LEU A 226 -8.56 -11.49 12.59
N GLU A 227 -7.63 -11.36 13.52
CA GLU A 227 -7.91 -11.05 14.93
C GLU A 227 -8.42 -9.61 15.15
N SER A 228 -8.08 -8.69 14.25
CA SER A 228 -8.30 -7.25 14.44
C SER A 228 -9.55 -6.71 13.76
N ILE A 229 -9.94 -7.26 12.59
CA ILE A 229 -11.02 -6.69 11.78
C ILE A 229 -12.33 -7.42 11.98
N ASP A 230 -13.43 -6.69 11.73
CA ASP A 230 -14.79 -7.22 11.78
C ASP A 230 -15.00 -8.33 10.72
N PRO A 231 -15.55 -9.49 11.08
CA PRO A 231 -15.80 -10.60 10.16
C PRO A 231 -16.86 -10.32 9.08
N ASP A 232 -17.55 -9.20 9.12
CA ASP A 232 -18.65 -8.83 8.19
C ASP A 232 -18.20 -8.56 6.75
N GLN A 233 -16.94 -8.82 6.40
CA GLN A 233 -16.39 -8.64 5.06
C GLN A 233 -16.33 -9.98 4.34
N TYR A 234 -16.93 -10.06 3.15
CA TYR A 234 -17.02 -11.28 2.32
C TYR A 234 -16.36 -11.10 0.95
N SER A 235 -15.98 -9.89 0.63
CA SER A 235 -15.31 -9.57 -0.62
C SER A 235 -14.45 -8.32 -0.51
N SER A 236 -13.37 -8.28 -1.28
CA SER A 236 -12.52 -7.11 -1.44
C SER A 236 -12.24 -6.84 -2.91
N ILE A 237 -11.76 -5.62 -3.22
CA ILE A 237 -11.22 -5.31 -4.53
C ILE A 237 -9.73 -5.00 -4.42
N SER A 238 -8.94 -5.65 -5.28
CA SER A 238 -7.51 -5.41 -5.40
C SER A 238 -7.27 -4.20 -6.30
N LEU A 239 -6.86 -3.10 -5.71
CA LEU A 239 -6.68 -1.81 -6.37
C LEU A 239 -5.20 -1.41 -6.47
N LEU A 240 -4.44 -1.65 -5.41
CA LEU A 240 -3.04 -1.27 -5.32
C LEU A 240 -2.16 -2.30 -6.05
N PRO A 241 -0.92 -1.95 -6.44
CA PRO A 241 -0.01 -2.90 -7.08
C PRO A 241 0.31 -4.10 -6.18
N MET A 242 0.17 -5.33 -6.71
CA MET A 242 0.40 -6.58 -5.96
C MET A 242 1.86 -6.79 -5.55
N ASN A 243 2.82 -6.13 -6.19
CA ASN A 243 4.23 -6.17 -5.78
C ASN A 243 4.48 -5.47 -4.44
N HIS A 244 3.55 -4.64 -3.96
CA HIS A 244 3.66 -4.00 -2.65
C HIS A 244 3.08 -4.89 -1.56
N VAL A 245 3.84 -5.04 -0.48
CA VAL A 245 3.48 -5.88 0.68
C VAL A 245 2.13 -5.49 1.28
N TYR A 246 1.75 -4.22 1.22
CA TYR A 246 0.47 -3.74 1.74
C TYR A 246 -0.71 -4.36 1.00
N GLU A 247 -0.73 -4.30 -0.34
CA GLU A 247 -1.79 -4.94 -1.14
C GLU A 247 -1.77 -6.46 -0.96
N LEU A 248 -0.58 -7.04 -1.07
CA LEU A 248 -0.41 -8.49 -1.05
C LEU A 248 -0.81 -9.10 0.30
N SER A 249 -0.30 -8.54 1.40
CA SER A 249 -0.48 -9.11 2.73
C SER A 249 -1.81 -8.72 3.38
N CYS A 250 -2.15 -7.41 3.37
CA CYS A 250 -3.36 -6.92 4.05
C CYS A 250 -4.64 -7.12 3.22
N ASN A 251 -4.54 -7.28 1.91
CA ASN A 251 -5.70 -7.54 1.06
C ASN A 251 -5.72 -8.98 0.55
N ILE A 252 -4.76 -9.38 -0.31
CA ILE A 252 -4.81 -10.68 -1.02
C ILE A 252 -4.72 -11.87 -0.04
N PHE A 253 -3.66 -11.96 0.78
CA PHE A 253 -3.48 -13.10 1.69
C PHE A 253 -4.58 -13.16 2.74
N THR A 254 -4.92 -12.01 3.33
CA THR A 254 -6.00 -11.92 4.31
C THR A 254 -7.34 -12.33 3.70
N ALA A 255 -7.68 -11.84 2.50
CA ALA A 255 -8.93 -12.18 1.84
C ALA A 255 -9.01 -13.69 1.52
N LEU A 256 -7.92 -14.28 1.00
CA LEU A 256 -7.85 -15.71 0.75
C LEU A 256 -7.99 -16.52 2.04
N TYR A 257 -7.32 -16.11 3.11
CA TYR A 257 -7.39 -16.76 4.41
C TYR A 257 -8.79 -16.65 5.05
N MET A 258 -9.47 -15.52 4.84
CA MET A 258 -10.83 -15.27 5.32
C MET A 258 -11.93 -15.86 4.41
N ASN A 259 -11.60 -16.58 3.36
CA ASN A 259 -12.60 -17.02 2.35
C ASN A 259 -13.41 -15.84 1.80
N CYS A 260 -12.76 -14.72 1.53
CA CYS A 260 -13.33 -13.59 0.82
C CYS A 260 -13.08 -13.70 -0.67
N ILE A 261 -13.99 -13.16 -1.48
CA ILE A 261 -13.76 -13.02 -2.91
C ILE A 261 -12.87 -11.80 -3.15
N VAL A 262 -11.77 -11.98 -3.88
CA VAL A 262 -10.93 -10.89 -4.36
C VAL A 262 -11.33 -10.53 -5.78
N TYR A 263 -11.85 -9.33 -5.99
CA TYR A 263 -12.08 -8.76 -7.31
C TYR A 263 -10.82 -8.04 -7.79
N ILE A 264 -10.22 -8.50 -8.88
CA ILE A 264 -9.02 -7.88 -9.44
C ILE A 264 -9.45 -6.70 -10.32
N ASN A 265 -9.04 -5.49 -9.94
CA ASN A 265 -9.30 -4.28 -10.72
C ASN A 265 -8.39 -4.25 -11.95
N ASP A 266 -8.98 -4.17 -13.15
CA ASP A 266 -8.25 -4.21 -14.41
C ASP A 266 -7.49 -2.90 -14.72
N SER A 267 -8.00 -1.77 -14.25
CA SER A 267 -7.33 -0.48 -14.36
C SER A 267 -7.94 0.59 -13.46
N LEU A 268 -7.18 1.60 -13.08
CA LEU A 268 -7.69 2.75 -12.32
C LEU A 268 -8.80 3.50 -13.09
N LYS A 269 -8.71 3.55 -14.42
CA LYS A 269 -9.74 4.16 -15.29
C LYS A 269 -11.10 3.50 -15.15
N ASN A 270 -11.13 2.18 -14.92
CA ASN A 270 -12.36 1.40 -14.81
C ASN A 270 -12.83 1.25 -13.35
N PHE A 271 -12.10 1.79 -12.39
CA PHE A 271 -12.33 1.56 -10.96
C PHE A 271 -13.78 1.82 -10.53
N GLN A 272 -14.36 2.98 -10.89
CA GLN A 272 -15.74 3.31 -10.54
C GLN A 272 -16.76 2.33 -11.15
N GLN A 273 -16.55 1.89 -12.39
CA GLN A 273 -17.40 0.89 -13.02
C GLN A 273 -17.28 -0.46 -12.33
N ASN A 274 -16.06 -0.83 -11.93
CA ASN A 274 -15.81 -2.09 -11.21
C ASN A 274 -16.38 -2.06 -9.79
N LEU A 275 -16.38 -0.93 -9.10
CA LEU A 275 -17.08 -0.77 -7.82
C LEU A 275 -18.57 -1.05 -7.94
N GLN A 276 -19.23 -0.54 -8.99
CA GLN A 276 -20.65 -0.78 -9.24
C GLN A 276 -20.93 -2.21 -9.68
N LEU A 277 -20.01 -2.82 -10.45
CA LEU A 277 -20.14 -4.17 -10.95
C LEU A 277 -19.96 -5.21 -9.84
N PHE A 278 -18.91 -5.08 -9.05
CA PHE A 278 -18.49 -6.08 -8.05
C PHE A 278 -19.06 -5.83 -6.66
N LYS A 279 -19.32 -4.57 -6.31
CA LYS A 279 -19.89 -4.17 -5.01
C LYS A 279 -19.08 -4.73 -3.82
N PRO A 280 -17.79 -4.48 -3.75
CA PRO A 280 -16.93 -5.05 -2.70
C PRO A 280 -17.34 -4.57 -1.30
N ASP A 281 -17.09 -5.39 -0.28
CA ASP A 281 -17.29 -5.04 1.13
C ASP A 281 -16.12 -4.21 1.66
N ALA A 282 -14.91 -4.46 1.15
CA ALA A 282 -13.68 -3.81 1.61
C ALA A 282 -12.70 -3.50 0.48
N MET A 283 -11.75 -2.63 0.77
CA MET A 283 -10.60 -2.37 -0.10
C MET A 283 -9.42 -1.78 0.68
N ALA A 284 -8.21 -2.15 0.28
CA ALA A 284 -6.99 -1.48 0.70
C ALA A 284 -6.77 -0.24 -0.18
N ILE A 285 -6.54 0.90 0.45
CA ILE A 285 -6.38 2.19 -0.23
C ILE A 285 -5.23 3.01 0.36
N VAL A 286 -4.80 4.01 -0.37
CA VAL A 286 -3.86 5.05 0.09
C VAL A 286 -4.59 6.38 0.28
N PRO A 287 -4.02 7.34 1.04
CA PRO A 287 -4.68 8.63 1.33
C PRO A 287 -5.20 9.37 0.11
N LEU A 288 -4.47 9.34 -1.02
CA LEU A 288 -4.92 9.95 -2.28
C LEU A 288 -6.33 9.49 -2.72
N VAL A 289 -6.69 8.23 -2.44
CA VAL A 289 -8.03 7.71 -2.76
C VAL A 289 -9.08 8.33 -1.84
N ILE A 290 -8.76 8.53 -0.55
CA ILE A 290 -9.62 9.26 0.40
C ILE A 290 -9.85 10.68 -0.09
N ASP A 291 -8.77 11.38 -0.47
CA ASP A 291 -8.82 12.76 -0.98
C ASP A 291 -9.69 12.85 -2.23
N THR A 292 -9.49 11.92 -3.18
CA THR A 292 -10.28 11.87 -4.41
C THR A 292 -11.77 11.62 -4.15
N ILE A 293 -12.10 10.73 -3.22
CA ILE A 293 -13.50 10.44 -2.86
C ILE A 293 -14.14 11.67 -2.19
N TYR A 294 -13.47 12.27 -1.22
CA TYR A 294 -13.94 13.45 -0.51
C TYR A 294 -14.20 14.61 -1.48
N THR A 295 -13.22 14.99 -2.28
CA THR A 295 -13.31 16.10 -3.23
C THR A 295 -14.39 15.87 -4.29
N THR A 296 -14.53 14.63 -4.80
CA THR A 296 -15.57 14.27 -5.76
C THR A 296 -16.96 14.39 -5.17
N ILE A 297 -17.17 13.97 -3.92
CA ILE A 297 -18.47 14.08 -3.23
C ILE A 297 -18.85 15.56 -3.08
N TRP A 298 -17.93 16.39 -2.59
CA TRP A 298 -18.21 17.82 -2.38
C TRP A 298 -18.38 18.58 -3.67
N LYS A 299 -17.53 18.39 -4.67
CA LYS A 299 -17.67 18.98 -6.02
C LYS A 299 -19.02 18.65 -6.63
N THR A 300 -19.43 17.36 -6.57
CA THR A 300 -20.77 16.95 -7.07
C THR A 300 -21.90 17.61 -6.30
N ALA A 301 -21.76 17.76 -4.99
CA ALA A 301 -22.77 18.41 -4.14
C ALA A 301 -22.90 19.91 -4.47
N GLU A 302 -21.80 20.59 -4.76
CA GLU A 302 -21.76 22.00 -5.16
C GLU A 302 -22.36 22.20 -6.56
N GLU A 303 -21.93 21.42 -7.55
CA GLU A 303 -22.43 21.47 -8.93
C GLU A 303 -23.95 21.21 -9.01
N THR A 304 -24.48 20.38 -8.11
CA THR A 304 -25.92 20.08 -8.04
C THR A 304 -26.69 20.98 -7.08
N GLY A 305 -26.06 21.98 -6.45
CA GLY A 305 -26.68 22.88 -5.46
C GLY A 305 -27.12 22.19 -4.16
N ARG A 306 -26.54 21.04 -3.84
CA ARG A 306 -26.90 20.22 -2.67
C ARG A 306 -25.90 20.28 -1.51
N ALA A 307 -24.83 21.10 -1.61
CA ALA A 307 -23.80 21.18 -0.57
C ALA A 307 -24.37 21.51 0.82
N ASP A 308 -25.29 22.48 0.91
CA ASP A 308 -25.92 22.82 2.20
C ASP A 308 -26.83 21.71 2.74
N VAL A 309 -27.50 20.98 1.85
CA VAL A 309 -28.32 19.81 2.23
C VAL A 309 -27.42 18.72 2.81
N LEU A 310 -26.28 18.47 2.18
CA LEU A 310 -25.29 17.49 2.64
C LEU A 310 -24.73 17.90 4.01
N ARG A 311 -24.30 19.16 4.20
CA ARG A 311 -23.83 19.69 5.49
C ARG A 311 -24.87 19.53 6.60
N LYS A 312 -26.15 19.86 6.32
CA LYS A 312 -27.26 19.69 7.27
C LYS A 312 -27.50 18.21 7.56
N GLY A 313 -27.46 17.35 6.54
CA GLY A 313 -27.62 15.91 6.69
C GLY A 313 -26.58 15.30 7.62
N ILE A 314 -25.29 15.66 7.45
CA ILE A 314 -24.19 15.23 8.32
C ILE A 314 -24.44 15.66 9.77
N LYS A 315 -24.82 16.94 10.00
CA LYS A 315 -25.12 17.44 11.38
C LYS A 315 -26.26 16.67 12.03
N ILE A 316 -27.35 16.43 11.30
CA ILE A 316 -28.51 15.67 11.83
C ILE A 316 -28.10 14.23 12.12
N SER A 317 -27.42 13.58 11.19
CA SER A 317 -26.95 12.22 11.35
C SER A 317 -26.05 12.08 12.59
N ASN A 318 -25.09 12.99 12.76
CA ASN A 318 -24.20 12.99 13.92
C ASN A 318 -24.94 13.21 15.25
N ALA A 319 -25.99 14.04 15.26
CA ALA A 319 -26.82 14.22 16.45
C ALA A 319 -27.59 12.93 16.79
N LEU A 320 -28.17 12.24 15.82
CA LEU A 320 -28.87 10.98 15.99
C LEU A 320 -27.94 9.84 16.42
N MET A 321 -26.73 9.79 15.89
CA MET A 321 -25.71 8.82 16.30
C MET A 321 -25.35 8.92 17.80
N LYS A 322 -25.36 10.11 18.37
CA LYS A 322 -25.13 10.28 19.84
C LYS A 322 -26.15 9.58 20.70
N VAL A 323 -27.36 9.32 20.18
CA VAL A 323 -28.43 8.58 20.87
C VAL A 323 -28.61 7.16 20.30
N GLY A 324 -27.60 6.65 19.57
CA GLY A 324 -27.56 5.28 19.07
C GLY A 324 -28.39 5.02 17.80
N ILE A 325 -28.86 6.06 17.09
CA ILE A 325 -29.68 5.92 15.89
C ILE A 325 -28.79 6.22 14.64
N ASP A 326 -28.46 5.17 13.89
CA ASP A 326 -27.72 5.31 12.64
C ASP A 326 -28.65 5.46 11.43
N VAL A 327 -28.71 6.67 10.89
CA VAL A 327 -29.52 6.99 9.70
C VAL A 327 -28.68 7.13 8.42
N ARG A 328 -27.34 7.03 8.52
CA ARG A 328 -26.41 7.25 7.41
C ARG A 328 -26.71 6.40 6.17
N PRO A 329 -26.99 5.08 6.29
CA PRO A 329 -27.27 4.25 5.11
C PRO A 329 -28.48 4.70 4.30
N LYS A 330 -29.50 5.31 4.96
CA LYS A 330 -30.70 5.85 4.29
C LYS A 330 -30.47 7.28 3.82
N LEU A 331 -29.87 8.11 4.65
CA LEU A 331 -29.71 9.55 4.40
C LEU A 331 -28.73 9.80 3.24
N PHE A 332 -27.66 9.01 3.16
CA PHE A 332 -26.60 9.13 2.14
C PHE A 332 -26.64 8.01 1.10
N SER A 333 -27.82 7.38 0.87
CA SER A 333 -27.98 6.27 -0.07
C SER A 333 -27.50 6.59 -1.49
N GLN A 334 -27.70 7.84 -1.98
CA GLN A 334 -27.23 8.28 -3.29
C GLN A 334 -25.69 8.25 -3.41
N ILE A 335 -24.97 8.52 -2.31
CA ILE A 335 -23.52 8.38 -2.25
C ILE A 335 -23.17 6.89 -2.25
N ALA A 336 -23.82 6.09 -1.39
CA ALA A 336 -23.61 4.64 -1.32
C ALA A 336 -23.84 3.94 -2.67
N GLU A 337 -24.80 4.39 -3.48
CA GLU A 337 -25.06 3.85 -4.84
C GLU A 337 -23.83 3.95 -5.75
N LYS A 338 -22.99 4.98 -5.60
CA LYS A 338 -21.74 5.11 -6.38
C LYS A 338 -20.72 4.00 -6.03
N PHE A 339 -20.86 3.40 -4.85
CA PHE A 339 -20.03 2.29 -4.36
C PHE A 339 -20.75 0.93 -4.44
N GLY A 340 -21.83 0.84 -5.21
CA GLY A 340 -22.58 -0.41 -5.42
C GLY A 340 -23.74 -0.63 -4.44
N GLY A 341 -24.21 0.43 -3.76
CA GLY A 341 -25.40 0.44 -2.88
C GLY A 341 -25.08 0.27 -1.40
N LYS A 342 -23.81 0.25 -1.03
CA LYS A 342 -23.33 0.22 0.37
C LYS A 342 -22.03 1.02 0.51
N PHE A 343 -21.68 1.40 1.73
CA PHE A 343 -20.39 1.99 2.05
C PHE A 343 -19.38 0.86 2.31
N PRO A 344 -18.32 0.74 1.50
CA PRO A 344 -17.26 -0.23 1.77
C PRO A 344 -16.43 0.17 2.99
N THR A 345 -15.77 -0.81 3.59
CA THR A 345 -14.73 -0.58 4.57
C THR A 345 -13.42 -0.25 3.86
N PHE A 346 -12.76 0.82 4.27
CA PHE A 346 -11.44 1.19 3.78
C PHE A 346 -10.37 0.82 4.81
N SER A 347 -9.39 0.03 4.40
CA SER A 347 -8.12 -0.05 5.09
C SER A 347 -7.19 0.97 4.43
N CYS A 348 -6.77 1.99 5.18
CA CYS A 348 -5.91 3.06 4.66
C CYS A 348 -4.55 3.00 5.31
N GLY A 349 -3.50 3.17 4.53
CA GLY A 349 -2.13 3.16 5.02
C GLY A 349 -1.11 3.73 4.04
N GLY A 350 0.14 3.72 4.45
CA GLY A 350 1.27 4.10 3.60
C GLY A 350 1.66 5.57 3.64
N ALA A 351 0.74 6.50 4.00
CA ALA A 351 1.03 7.93 4.21
C ALA A 351 0.03 8.52 5.21
N PRO A 352 0.27 9.72 5.77
CA PRO A 352 -0.70 10.41 6.61
C PRO A 352 -1.98 10.74 5.85
N THR A 353 -3.13 10.70 6.53
CA THR A 353 -4.44 11.09 6.02
C THR A 353 -4.84 12.47 6.53
N ARG A 354 -5.64 13.19 5.76
CA ARG A 354 -6.24 14.45 6.24
C ARG A 354 -7.37 14.15 7.21
N VAL A 355 -7.24 14.67 8.42
CA VAL A 355 -8.18 14.44 9.54
C VAL A 355 -9.61 14.79 9.15
N GLU A 356 -9.81 15.95 8.51
CA GLU A 356 -11.12 16.41 8.08
C GLU A 356 -11.78 15.44 7.09
N TYR A 357 -11.02 14.95 6.10
CA TYR A 357 -11.53 14.06 5.06
C TYR A 357 -11.95 12.71 5.65
N VAL A 358 -11.10 12.14 6.49
CA VAL A 358 -11.42 10.88 7.20
C VAL A 358 -12.66 11.05 8.06
N THR A 359 -12.73 12.13 8.84
CA THR A 359 -13.90 12.42 9.71
C THR A 359 -15.17 12.56 8.89
N CYS A 360 -15.15 13.35 7.81
CA CYS A 360 -16.29 13.55 6.93
C CYS A 360 -16.78 12.24 6.30
N LEU A 361 -15.86 11.43 5.74
CA LEU A 361 -16.24 10.15 5.14
C LEU A 361 -16.82 9.17 6.18
N CYS A 362 -16.26 9.14 7.38
CA CYS A 362 -16.84 8.36 8.49
C CYS A 362 -18.25 8.86 8.87
N ASP A 363 -18.48 10.15 8.85
CA ASP A 363 -19.79 10.76 9.13
C ASP A 363 -20.82 10.48 8.03
N LEU A 364 -20.39 10.26 6.80
CA LEU A 364 -21.23 9.82 5.69
C LEU A 364 -21.60 8.33 5.77
N GLY A 365 -20.83 7.52 6.49
CA GLY A 365 -21.09 6.09 6.67
C GLY A 365 -19.99 5.15 6.25
N PHE A 366 -18.88 5.65 5.72
CA PHE A 366 -17.71 4.81 5.46
C PHE A 366 -17.10 4.34 6.77
N ARG A 367 -16.61 3.10 6.79
CA ARG A 367 -15.77 2.58 7.85
C ARG A 367 -14.32 2.68 7.38
N ILE A 368 -13.51 3.43 8.11
CA ILE A 368 -12.09 3.61 7.76
C ILE A 368 -11.24 3.07 8.89
N TYR A 369 -10.30 2.21 8.55
CA TYR A 369 -9.22 1.74 9.40
C TYR A 369 -7.93 2.38 8.92
N ASN A 370 -7.12 2.92 9.81
CA ASN A 370 -5.85 3.53 9.46
C ASN A 370 -4.71 2.72 10.07
N GLY A 371 -3.76 2.30 9.24
CA GLY A 371 -2.61 1.48 9.65
C GLY A 371 -1.29 2.18 9.42
N TYR A 372 -0.36 2.00 10.36
CA TYR A 372 1.03 2.35 10.18
C TYR A 372 1.88 1.09 10.05
N GLY A 373 2.83 1.18 9.15
CA GLY A 373 3.82 0.14 8.92
C GLY A 373 4.73 0.42 7.74
N LEU A 374 5.59 -0.53 7.46
CA LEU A 374 6.62 -0.45 6.43
C LEU A 374 6.83 -1.84 5.82
N THR A 375 7.50 -1.92 4.70
CA THR A 375 7.82 -3.20 4.05
C THR A 375 8.53 -4.15 5.02
N GLU A 376 9.41 -3.61 5.83
CA GLU A 376 10.19 -4.32 6.84
C GLU A 376 9.33 -4.88 8.00
N SER A 377 8.05 -4.54 8.09
CA SER A 377 7.09 -5.10 9.07
C SER A 377 5.93 -5.91 8.46
N SER A 378 5.95 -6.22 7.19
CA SER A 378 5.09 -7.19 6.45
C SER A 378 3.57 -6.94 6.31
N PRO A 379 3.01 -5.73 6.32
CA PRO A 379 3.62 -4.42 6.61
C PRO A 379 3.20 -3.82 7.95
N THR A 380 2.29 -4.43 8.76
CA THR A 380 1.51 -3.75 9.81
C THR A 380 2.23 -3.70 11.15
N VAL A 381 2.34 -2.52 11.72
CA VAL A 381 2.87 -2.27 13.08
C VAL A 381 1.75 -1.86 14.04
N THR A 382 0.91 -0.93 13.62
CA THR A 382 -0.25 -0.48 14.40
C THR A 382 -1.48 -0.36 13.53
N LEU A 383 -2.66 -0.45 14.16
CA LEU A 383 -3.94 -0.34 13.49
C LEU A 383 -4.90 0.50 14.32
N ASN A 384 -5.52 1.49 13.70
CA ASN A 384 -6.59 2.31 14.24
C ASN A 384 -7.94 1.86 13.67
N LEU A 385 -8.77 1.28 14.52
CA LEU A 385 -10.12 0.82 14.17
C LEU A 385 -11.21 1.87 14.47
N ASP A 386 -10.84 3.00 15.06
CA ASP A 386 -11.77 4.07 15.47
C ASP A 386 -11.41 5.42 14.84
N CYS A 387 -11.17 5.43 13.54
CA CYS A 387 -10.80 6.64 12.82
C CYS A 387 -11.88 7.74 12.87
N ARG A 388 -13.12 7.40 13.17
CA ARG A 388 -14.17 8.40 13.34
C ARG A 388 -13.93 9.30 14.54
N ASN A 389 -13.51 8.74 15.67
CA ASN A 389 -13.30 9.49 16.91
C ASN A 389 -11.84 9.92 17.09
N LYS A 390 -10.91 9.23 16.41
CA LYS A 390 -9.46 9.45 16.50
C LYS A 390 -8.80 9.39 15.12
N PRO A 391 -9.14 10.33 14.24
CA PRO A 391 -8.64 10.30 12.85
C PRO A 391 -7.15 10.62 12.70
N ASP A 392 -6.53 11.21 13.72
CA ASP A 392 -5.17 11.77 13.73
C ASP A 392 -4.09 10.81 14.25
N CYS A 393 -4.45 9.56 14.59
CA CYS A 393 -3.50 8.59 15.11
C CYS A 393 -3.38 7.33 14.24
N ALA A 394 -2.25 6.65 14.38
CA ALA A 394 -1.95 5.39 13.70
C ALA A 394 -2.47 4.15 14.46
N GLY A 395 -3.08 4.34 15.63
CA GLY A 395 -3.73 3.28 16.39
C GLY A 395 -2.85 2.59 17.44
N LYS A 396 -3.28 1.40 17.83
CA LYS A 396 -2.60 0.55 18.81
C LYS A 396 -1.69 -0.48 18.13
N ALA A 397 -0.77 -1.04 18.89
CA ALA A 397 0.05 -2.14 18.42
C ALA A 397 -0.80 -3.26 17.81
N PHE A 398 -0.37 -3.74 16.66
CA PHE A 398 -0.97 -4.85 15.95
C PHE A 398 -0.72 -6.16 16.73
N PRO A 399 -1.58 -7.18 16.64
CA PRO A 399 -1.37 -8.43 17.35
C PRO A 399 0.04 -9.00 17.15
N LYS A 400 0.71 -9.37 18.25
CA LYS A 400 2.08 -9.89 18.30
C LYS A 400 3.17 -8.95 17.72
N ALA A 401 2.84 -7.70 17.39
CA ALA A 401 3.78 -6.64 17.09
C ALA A 401 3.95 -5.73 18.32
N GLU A 402 5.17 -5.29 18.54
CA GLU A 402 5.50 -4.35 19.60
C GLU A 402 6.16 -3.10 19.00
N TYR A 403 5.91 -1.95 19.60
CA TYR A 403 6.68 -0.74 19.29
C TYR A 403 7.09 -0.03 20.58
N MET A 404 8.17 0.71 20.50
CA MET A 404 8.60 1.63 21.54
C MET A 404 9.07 2.95 20.95
N ILE A 405 9.01 4.02 21.72
CA ILE A 405 9.58 5.29 21.38
C ILE A 405 10.99 5.34 22.00
N SER A 406 12.01 5.31 21.15
CA SER A 406 13.41 5.31 21.60
C SER A 406 13.87 6.73 21.86
N GLU A 407 14.55 6.92 23.01
CA GLU A 407 15.16 8.19 23.43
C GLU A 407 14.19 9.39 23.29
N PRO A 408 12.99 9.33 23.94
CA PRO A 408 11.99 10.37 23.79
C PRO A 408 12.48 11.70 24.38
N ASP A 409 12.16 12.79 23.71
CA ASP A 409 12.36 14.14 24.21
C ASP A 409 11.35 14.50 25.33
N LYS A 410 11.38 15.78 25.79
CA LYS A 410 10.46 16.29 26.83
C LYS A 410 8.97 16.21 26.43
N ASP A 411 8.67 16.16 25.15
CA ASP A 411 7.31 16.08 24.59
C ASP A 411 6.93 14.63 24.26
N GLY A 412 7.80 13.67 24.62
CA GLY A 412 7.61 12.23 24.41
C GLY A 412 7.88 11.78 22.99
N ILE A 413 8.49 12.62 22.16
CA ILE A 413 8.78 12.35 20.74
C ILE A 413 10.14 11.71 20.60
N GLY A 414 10.21 10.56 19.91
CA GLY A 414 11.46 9.86 19.63
C GLY A 414 11.32 8.95 18.42
N GLU A 415 12.40 8.23 18.09
CA GLU A 415 12.36 7.28 16.99
C GLU A 415 11.51 6.07 17.35
N ILE A 416 10.60 5.67 16.44
CA ILE A 416 9.78 4.47 16.61
C ILE A 416 10.64 3.26 16.30
N TRP A 417 10.81 2.39 17.28
CA TRP A 417 11.44 1.09 17.09
C TRP A 417 10.41 -0.01 17.22
N ILE A 418 10.55 -1.06 16.42
CA ILE A 418 9.57 -2.14 16.34
C ILE A 418 10.21 -3.51 16.56
N ARG A 419 9.41 -4.42 17.07
CA ARG A 419 9.78 -5.83 17.27
C ARG A 419 8.53 -6.70 17.06
N GLY A 420 8.70 -7.89 16.53
CA GLY A 420 7.62 -8.86 16.35
C GLY A 420 7.95 -9.91 15.30
N GLU A 421 7.10 -10.90 15.20
CA GLU A 421 7.22 -11.97 14.21
C GLU A 421 6.97 -11.49 12.78
N ASN A 422 6.33 -10.35 12.61
CA ASN A 422 6.11 -9.66 11.34
C ASN A 422 7.32 -8.83 10.86
N VAL A 423 8.36 -8.66 11.70
CA VAL A 423 9.52 -7.84 11.36
C VAL A 423 10.54 -8.64 10.56
N THR A 424 11.05 -8.04 9.49
CA THR A 424 12.07 -8.60 8.59
C THR A 424 13.32 -9.10 9.34
N ARG A 425 14.06 -9.99 8.72
CA ARG A 425 15.41 -10.38 9.16
C ARG A 425 16.50 -9.40 8.74
N GLY A 426 16.19 -8.45 7.87
CA GLY A 426 17.14 -7.48 7.33
C GLY A 426 17.09 -7.39 5.81
N TYR A 427 18.19 -7.02 5.22
CA TYR A 427 18.30 -6.74 3.80
C TYR A 427 19.17 -7.78 3.08
N TYR A 428 18.68 -8.25 1.96
CA TYR A 428 19.33 -9.28 1.15
C TYR A 428 20.67 -8.80 0.60
N ASN A 429 21.73 -9.58 0.86
CA ASN A 429 23.12 -9.26 0.49
C ASN A 429 23.60 -7.87 0.96
N ASP A 430 23.06 -7.37 2.09
CA ASP A 430 23.44 -6.08 2.69
C ASP A 430 23.51 -6.19 4.21
N GLU A 431 24.56 -6.85 4.70
CA GLU A 431 24.77 -7.06 6.15
C GLU A 431 25.05 -5.75 6.89
N GLU A 432 25.67 -4.77 6.23
CA GLU A 432 25.98 -3.48 6.85
C GLU A 432 24.67 -2.73 7.13
N ALA A 433 23.79 -2.60 6.13
CA ALA A 433 22.48 -1.99 6.32
C ALA A 433 21.63 -2.76 7.33
N THR A 434 21.71 -4.10 7.33
CA THR A 434 21.02 -4.94 8.32
C THR A 434 21.48 -4.62 9.74
N ARG A 435 22.78 -4.66 10.01
CA ARG A 435 23.34 -4.34 11.34
C ARG A 435 23.02 -2.91 11.79
N ALA A 436 23.08 -1.95 10.86
CA ALA A 436 22.75 -0.57 11.15
C ALA A 436 21.27 -0.35 11.54
N SER A 437 20.37 -1.20 11.01
CA SER A 437 18.93 -1.07 11.24
C SER A 437 18.42 -1.74 12.50
N PHE A 438 19.23 -2.58 13.18
CA PHE A 438 18.84 -3.24 14.43
C PHE A 438 19.66 -2.73 15.62
N LYS A 439 19.03 -2.73 16.80
CA LYS A 439 19.69 -2.55 18.10
C LYS A 439 18.92 -3.33 19.17
N ASP A 440 19.59 -4.20 19.89
CA ASP A 440 19.05 -4.98 21.01
C ASP A 440 17.75 -5.74 20.65
N GLY A 441 17.67 -6.28 19.41
CA GLY A 441 16.50 -7.00 18.89
C GLY A 441 15.36 -6.11 18.39
N TRP A 442 15.52 -4.78 18.41
CA TRP A 442 14.59 -3.80 17.86
C TRP A 442 15.01 -3.32 16.48
N PHE A 443 14.07 -3.25 15.56
CA PHE A 443 14.28 -2.63 14.25
C PHE A 443 13.98 -1.14 14.32
N LYS A 444 14.90 -0.30 13.84
CA LYS A 444 14.79 1.15 13.77
C LYS A 444 14.04 1.54 12.51
N THR A 445 12.85 2.10 12.64
CA THR A 445 12.00 2.42 11.48
C THR A 445 12.47 3.64 10.69
N GLY A 446 13.23 4.53 11.34
CA GLY A 446 13.54 5.84 10.79
C GLY A 446 12.33 6.79 10.78
N ASP A 447 11.25 6.45 11.48
CA ASP A 447 10.10 7.32 11.72
C ASP A 447 10.12 7.83 13.15
N TYR A 448 9.68 9.06 13.35
CA TYR A 448 9.50 9.67 14.66
C TYR A 448 8.02 9.66 15.06
N GLY A 449 7.76 9.44 16.33
CA GLY A 449 6.41 9.45 16.87
C GLY A 449 6.38 9.58 18.37
N ARG A 450 5.18 9.57 18.92
CA ARG A 450 4.91 9.55 20.37
C ARG A 450 3.74 8.64 20.67
N THR A 451 3.71 8.10 21.87
CA THR A 451 2.53 7.40 22.38
C THR A 451 1.67 8.37 23.17
N GLY A 452 0.39 8.47 22.83
CA GLY A 452 -0.58 9.27 23.55
C GLY A 452 -0.94 8.64 24.91
N SER A 453 -1.58 9.41 25.77
CA SER A 453 -2.11 8.92 27.08
C SER A 453 -3.18 7.83 26.94
N ASP A 454 -3.76 7.70 25.74
CA ASP A 454 -4.72 6.66 25.35
C ASP A 454 -4.05 5.37 24.81
N GLY A 455 -2.71 5.34 24.78
CA GLY A 455 -1.92 4.23 24.25
C GLY A 455 -1.89 4.14 22.73
N MET A 456 -2.37 5.17 22.02
CA MET A 456 -2.30 5.24 20.55
C MET A 456 -0.96 5.81 20.08
N LEU A 457 -0.48 5.33 18.95
CA LEU A 457 0.71 5.86 18.28
C LEU A 457 0.33 7.05 17.40
N TYR A 458 1.07 8.14 17.54
CA TYR A 458 1.00 9.34 16.71
C TYR A 458 2.30 9.48 15.95
N ILE A 459 2.23 9.48 14.62
CA ILE A 459 3.40 9.64 13.74
C ILE A 459 3.67 11.13 13.57
N MET A 460 4.92 11.53 13.75
CA MET A 460 5.34 12.94 13.65
C MET A 460 6.02 13.23 12.31
N GLY A 461 6.74 12.26 11.73
CA GLY A 461 7.42 12.39 10.44
C GLY A 461 8.62 11.47 10.30
N ARG A 462 9.35 11.66 9.20
CA ARG A 462 10.56 10.88 8.88
C ARG A 462 11.80 11.49 9.48
N LYS A 463 12.66 10.69 10.12
CA LYS A 463 13.96 11.09 10.66
C LYS A 463 14.83 11.82 9.62
N LYS A 464 14.85 11.31 8.39
CA LYS A 464 15.63 11.88 7.29
C LYS A 464 15.12 13.23 6.78
N ASN A 465 13.85 13.53 7.02
CA ASN A 465 13.22 14.78 6.60
C ASN A 465 13.27 15.83 7.72
N LEU A 466 13.68 15.43 8.95
CA LEU A 466 13.73 16.28 10.10
C LEU A 466 14.65 17.49 9.83
N ILE A 467 14.10 18.68 9.94
CA ILE A 467 14.84 19.94 9.85
C ILE A 467 15.34 20.30 11.24
N ILE A 468 16.64 20.37 11.38
CA ILE A 468 17.28 20.82 12.64
C ILE A 468 17.74 22.25 12.43
N LEU A 469 17.04 23.18 13.05
CA LEU A 469 17.37 24.60 12.97
C LEU A 469 18.65 24.96 13.78
N ASP A 470 19.28 26.07 13.45
CA ASP A 470 20.50 26.55 14.12
C ASP A 470 20.32 26.76 15.64
N ASN A 471 19.09 26.96 16.10
CA ASN A 471 18.74 27.06 17.52
C ASN A 471 18.50 25.71 18.21
N GLY A 472 18.76 24.59 17.52
CA GLY A 472 18.59 23.22 18.02
C GLY A 472 17.15 22.72 18.08
N LYS A 473 16.17 23.46 17.52
CA LYS A 473 14.78 23.01 17.46
C LYS A 473 14.56 22.07 16.27
N ASN A 474 13.83 21.01 16.53
CA ASN A 474 13.37 20.06 15.54
C ASN A 474 12.07 20.55 14.89
N VAL A 475 12.02 20.51 13.56
CA VAL A 475 10.80 20.76 12.78
C VAL A 475 10.54 19.54 11.90
N PHE A 476 9.38 18.95 12.05
CA PHE A 476 8.91 17.87 11.18
C PHE A 476 8.19 18.49 9.99
N PRO A 477 8.73 18.36 8.77
CA PRO A 477 8.11 18.92 7.57
C PRO A 477 6.66 18.48 7.41
N GLU A 478 6.39 17.20 7.67
CA GLU A 478 5.08 16.59 7.51
C GLU A 478 4.01 17.25 8.40
N GLU A 479 4.38 17.72 9.58
CA GLU A 479 3.47 18.46 10.48
C GLU A 479 3.13 19.84 9.92
N VAL A 480 4.12 20.52 9.35
CA VAL A 480 3.93 21.85 8.72
C VAL A 480 3.12 21.71 7.43
N GLU A 481 3.40 20.68 6.64
CA GLU A 481 2.64 20.34 5.42
C GLU A 481 1.17 20.11 5.73
N ALA A 482 0.88 19.25 6.71
CA ALA A 482 -0.49 18.97 7.15
C ALA A 482 -1.21 20.25 7.55
N PHE A 483 -0.55 21.13 8.30
CA PHE A 483 -1.12 22.39 8.75
C PHE A 483 -1.46 23.35 7.58
N PHE A 484 -0.58 23.46 6.58
CA PHE A 484 -0.87 24.23 5.36
C PHE A 484 -1.98 23.62 4.54
N MET A 485 -2.00 22.29 4.38
CA MET A 485 -3.04 21.59 3.65
C MET A 485 -4.43 21.73 4.28
N GLU A 486 -4.51 21.79 5.63
CA GLU A 486 -5.75 22.06 6.36
C GLU A 486 -6.19 23.53 6.27
N SER A 487 -5.22 24.47 6.22
CA SER A 487 -5.49 25.89 6.22
C SER A 487 -5.85 26.46 4.83
N LEU A 488 -5.41 25.81 3.75
CA LEU A 488 -5.53 26.28 2.36
C LEU A 488 -6.13 25.18 1.48
N GLU A 489 -7.46 25.09 1.45
CA GLU A 489 -8.24 24.04 0.76
C GLU A 489 -7.94 23.92 -0.75
N TYR A 490 -7.49 24.99 -1.39
CA TYR A 490 -7.15 25.02 -2.81
C TYR A 490 -5.72 24.53 -3.13
N VAL A 491 -4.93 24.21 -2.12
CA VAL A 491 -3.60 23.62 -2.29
C VAL A 491 -3.73 22.11 -2.48
N HIS A 492 -3.22 21.59 -3.58
CA HIS A 492 -3.27 20.17 -3.90
C HIS A 492 -2.21 19.37 -3.15
N GLU A 493 -0.98 19.92 -3.12
CA GLU A 493 0.15 19.28 -2.47
C GLU A 493 1.12 20.35 -1.93
N VAL A 494 1.77 20.05 -0.82
CA VAL A 494 2.82 20.91 -0.26
C VAL A 494 4.00 20.04 0.19
N VAL A 495 5.20 20.51 -0.10
CA VAL A 495 6.45 19.86 0.33
C VAL A 495 7.27 20.89 1.08
N VAL A 496 7.53 20.63 2.36
CA VAL A 496 8.34 21.49 3.23
C VAL A 496 9.73 20.88 3.38
N PHE A 497 10.78 21.68 3.27
CA PHE A 497 12.17 21.22 3.32
C PHE A 497 13.10 22.29 3.86
N GLU A 498 14.31 21.86 4.24
CA GLU A 498 15.39 22.77 4.62
C GLU A 498 15.97 23.42 3.36
N ALA A 499 16.11 24.74 3.37
CA ALA A 499 16.80 25.48 2.34
C ALA A 499 17.80 26.46 2.96
N GLU A 500 18.74 26.97 2.16
CA GLU A 500 19.67 28.02 2.56
C GLU A 500 19.30 29.32 1.86
N LYS A 501 19.22 30.41 2.64
CA LYS A 501 19.01 31.77 2.14
C LYS A 501 20.05 32.70 2.71
N GLU A 502 20.57 33.57 1.88
CA GLU A 502 21.49 34.61 2.33
C GLU A 502 20.71 35.72 3.07
N ILE A 503 20.95 35.87 4.38
CA ILE A 503 20.31 36.88 5.22
C ILE A 503 21.42 37.70 5.84
N ASN A 504 21.44 39.02 5.58
CA ASN A 504 22.46 39.94 6.05
C ASN A 504 23.91 39.52 5.69
N GLY A 505 24.11 39.00 4.46
CA GLY A 505 25.41 38.58 3.94
C GLY A 505 25.94 37.27 4.55
N ARG A 506 25.08 36.46 5.19
CA ARG A 506 25.43 35.14 5.72
C ARG A 506 24.41 34.09 5.30
N PRO A 507 24.84 32.89 4.89
CA PRO A 507 23.94 31.81 4.64
C PRO A 507 23.26 31.38 5.95
N GLN A 508 21.94 31.26 5.95
CA GLN A 508 21.15 30.78 7.08
C GLN A 508 20.23 29.67 6.61
N LYS A 509 20.06 28.67 7.47
CA LYS A 509 19.06 27.60 7.26
C LYS A 509 17.67 28.17 7.48
N ILE A 510 16.80 27.95 6.52
CA ILE A 510 15.40 28.35 6.56
C ILE A 510 14.49 27.16 6.27
N ILE A 511 13.23 27.31 6.63
CA ILE A 511 12.17 26.41 6.19
C ILE A 511 11.60 26.99 4.90
N ALA A 512 11.72 26.23 3.81
CA ALA A 512 11.09 26.54 2.54
C ALA A 512 9.91 25.58 2.28
N ALA A 513 8.95 26.01 1.48
CA ALA A 513 7.81 25.18 1.07
C ALA A 513 7.53 25.34 -0.43
N ALA A 514 7.28 24.21 -1.08
CA ALA A 514 6.78 24.16 -2.45
C ALA A 514 5.29 23.83 -2.44
N PHE A 515 4.47 24.62 -3.14
CA PHE A 515 3.03 24.46 -3.23
C PHE A 515 2.63 24.09 -4.64
N GLN A 516 1.84 23.02 -4.77
CA GLN A 516 1.20 22.63 -6.02
C GLN A 516 -0.26 23.11 -6.02
N LEU A 517 -0.63 23.85 -7.06
CA LEU A 517 -1.99 24.37 -7.26
C LEU A 517 -2.65 23.67 -8.45
N SER A 518 -3.98 23.60 -8.45
CA SER A 518 -4.73 23.11 -9.62
C SER A 518 -4.58 24.08 -10.79
N LYS A 519 -4.19 23.56 -11.94
CA LYS A 519 -4.14 24.35 -13.17
C LYS A 519 -5.52 24.81 -13.61
N GLU A 520 -6.55 24.00 -13.36
CA GLU A 520 -7.94 24.31 -13.74
C GLU A 520 -8.52 25.44 -12.88
N ASP A 521 -8.26 25.44 -11.56
CA ASP A 521 -8.81 26.43 -10.64
C ASP A 521 -8.15 27.81 -10.78
N PHE A 522 -6.95 27.85 -11.36
CA PHE A 522 -6.16 29.07 -11.52
C PHE A 522 -5.84 29.39 -12.98
N GLU A 523 -6.69 28.91 -13.92
CA GLU A 523 -6.53 29.19 -15.33
C GLU A 523 -6.55 30.71 -15.61
N GLY A 524 -5.56 31.16 -16.39
CA GLY A 524 -5.42 32.59 -16.77
C GLY A 524 -4.63 33.46 -15.79
N LYS A 525 -4.19 32.94 -14.61
CA LYS A 525 -3.27 33.66 -13.73
C LYS A 525 -1.81 33.44 -14.14
N THR A 526 -1.01 34.49 -14.01
CA THR A 526 0.43 34.42 -14.22
C THR A 526 1.13 33.78 -13.02
N GLU A 527 2.36 33.29 -13.21
CA GLU A 527 3.18 32.75 -12.11
C GLU A 527 3.41 33.81 -11.02
N GLU A 528 3.57 35.07 -11.39
CA GLU A 528 3.76 36.19 -10.47
C GLU A 528 2.52 36.45 -9.61
N GLU A 529 1.33 36.42 -10.21
CA GLU A 529 0.05 36.55 -9.50
C GLU A 529 -0.20 35.40 -8.54
N LEU A 530 0.16 34.16 -8.94
CA LEU A 530 0.06 32.98 -8.08
C LEU A 530 1.04 33.06 -6.92
N TYR A 531 2.27 33.51 -7.18
CA TYR A 531 3.28 33.69 -6.14
C TYR A 531 2.87 34.74 -5.10
N GLU A 532 2.38 35.92 -5.56
CA GLU A 532 1.90 36.97 -4.66
C GLU A 532 0.72 36.53 -3.80
N MET A 533 -0.22 35.80 -4.41
CA MET A 533 -1.37 35.23 -3.70
C MET A 533 -0.90 34.26 -2.62
N MET A 534 -0.07 33.27 -2.99
CA MET A 534 0.44 32.27 -2.06
C MET A 534 1.29 32.88 -0.96
N ASN A 535 2.15 33.83 -1.27
CA ASN A 535 3.01 34.48 -0.28
C ASN A 535 2.18 35.23 0.78
N ARG A 536 1.09 35.88 0.39
CA ARG A 536 0.14 36.52 1.30
C ARG A 536 -0.56 35.48 2.19
N ASP A 537 -1.04 34.37 1.60
CA ASP A 537 -1.80 33.35 2.31
C ASP A 537 -0.87 32.54 3.24
N VAL A 538 0.33 32.20 2.81
CA VAL A 538 1.40 31.62 3.67
C VAL A 538 1.74 32.55 4.81
N SER A 539 1.85 33.87 4.57
CA SER A 539 2.09 34.85 5.63
C SER A 539 0.97 34.84 6.70
N ASN A 540 -0.28 34.64 6.29
CA ASN A 540 -1.42 34.54 7.22
C ASN A 540 -1.40 33.23 8.00
N VAL A 541 -1.16 32.10 7.36
CA VAL A 541 -1.02 30.78 8.02
C VAL A 541 0.16 30.77 8.97
N ASN A 542 1.28 31.36 8.60
CA ASN A 542 2.46 31.50 9.46
C ASN A 542 2.17 32.21 10.79
N LYS A 543 1.20 33.12 10.86
CA LYS A 543 0.82 33.79 12.12
C LYS A 543 0.24 32.81 13.15
N LEU A 544 -0.33 31.71 12.68
CA LEU A 544 -0.89 30.65 13.51
C LEU A 544 0.15 29.62 13.96
N LEU A 545 1.30 29.58 13.27
CA LEU A 545 2.41 28.68 13.58
C LEU A 545 3.39 29.28 14.61
N PRO A 546 3.98 28.45 15.48
CA PRO A 546 5.12 28.84 16.30
C PRO A 546 6.24 29.45 15.43
N ALA A 547 6.93 30.47 15.91
CA ALA A 547 7.92 31.21 15.13
C ALA A 547 8.97 30.32 14.45
N TYR A 548 9.39 29.23 15.10
CA TYR A 548 10.41 28.32 14.60
C TYR A 548 9.89 27.33 13.54
N LYS A 549 8.56 27.24 13.30
CA LYS A 549 7.95 26.39 12.27
C LYS A 549 7.50 27.19 11.04
N ARG A 550 7.72 28.51 11.03
CA ARG A 550 7.24 29.37 9.95
C ARG A 550 8.04 29.16 8.67
N VAL A 551 7.33 29.07 7.57
CA VAL A 551 7.90 29.01 6.22
C VAL A 551 8.45 30.40 5.85
N ALA A 552 9.72 30.47 5.48
CA ALA A 552 10.44 31.71 5.18
C ALA A 552 10.64 31.96 3.67
N ASP A 553 10.43 30.93 2.84
CA ASP A 553 10.50 31.02 1.39
C ASP A 553 9.56 30.05 0.72
N ILE A 554 9.02 30.41 -0.48
CA ILE A 554 8.04 29.58 -1.16
C ILE A 554 8.39 29.38 -2.63
N TYR A 555 7.98 28.23 -3.16
CA TYR A 555 7.91 27.93 -4.58
C TYR A 555 6.47 27.53 -4.93
N VAL A 556 5.93 28.07 -6.01
CA VAL A 556 4.55 27.80 -6.44
C VAL A 556 4.57 27.22 -7.85
N SER A 557 3.82 26.16 -8.05
CA SER A 557 3.71 25.49 -9.36
C SER A 557 2.28 25.04 -9.62
N THR A 558 1.84 25.14 -10.87
CA THR A 558 0.63 24.49 -11.38
C THR A 558 0.93 23.17 -12.09
N GLU A 559 2.22 22.81 -12.23
CA GLU A 559 2.63 21.49 -12.70
C GLU A 559 2.62 20.50 -11.56
N GLU A 560 2.13 19.29 -11.84
CA GLU A 560 2.11 18.20 -10.86
C GLU A 560 3.52 17.87 -10.35
N PHE A 561 3.62 17.59 -9.06
CA PHE A 561 4.84 17.07 -8.48
C PHE A 561 5.00 15.59 -8.87
N GLU A 562 6.24 15.17 -9.13
CA GLU A 562 6.51 13.77 -9.47
C GLU A 562 6.21 12.87 -8.26
N ILE A 563 5.48 11.82 -8.54
CA ILE A 563 5.11 10.80 -7.57
C ILE A 563 5.76 9.46 -7.93
N ASN A 564 5.96 8.62 -6.91
CA ASN A 564 6.38 7.24 -7.13
C ASN A 564 5.17 6.31 -7.40
N SER A 565 5.42 5.02 -7.63
CA SER A 565 4.39 3.99 -7.85
C SER A 565 3.41 3.81 -6.69
N THR A 566 3.80 4.17 -5.47
CA THR A 566 2.92 4.21 -4.29
C THR A 566 2.17 5.54 -4.15
N ARG A 567 2.18 6.37 -5.18
CA ARG A 567 1.53 7.70 -5.20
C ARG A 567 2.04 8.69 -4.15
N LYS A 568 3.31 8.57 -3.73
CA LYS A 568 3.96 9.52 -2.82
C LYS A 568 4.82 10.49 -3.61
N VAL A 569 4.80 11.76 -3.23
CA VAL A 569 5.65 12.80 -3.83
C VAL A 569 7.13 12.48 -3.61
N ILE A 570 7.92 12.63 -4.66
CA ILE A 570 9.38 12.49 -4.63
C ILE A 570 9.98 13.83 -4.20
N ARG A 571 10.09 14.03 -2.88
CA ARG A 571 10.56 15.30 -2.25
C ARG A 571 11.80 15.88 -2.92
N LYS A 572 12.81 15.05 -3.18
CA LYS A 572 14.07 15.50 -3.79
C LYS A 572 13.86 16.17 -5.14
N LYS A 573 12.95 15.69 -5.98
CA LYS A 573 12.65 16.33 -7.26
C LYS A 573 11.95 17.68 -7.10
N VAL A 574 11.11 17.80 -6.08
CA VAL A 574 10.48 19.10 -5.75
C VAL A 574 11.52 20.10 -5.25
N GLU A 575 12.43 19.69 -4.39
CA GLU A 575 13.58 20.50 -3.96
C GLU A 575 14.42 20.94 -5.17
N ASP A 576 14.72 20.03 -6.09
CA ASP A 576 15.51 20.33 -7.29
C ASP A 576 14.80 21.36 -8.19
N ARG A 577 13.45 21.32 -8.31
CA ARG A 577 12.66 22.36 -9.02
C ARG A 577 12.76 23.72 -8.31
N TYR A 578 12.65 23.77 -6.98
CA TYR A 578 12.83 25.00 -6.23
C TYR A 578 14.21 25.62 -6.47
N TYR A 579 15.30 24.84 -6.39
CA TYR A 579 16.64 25.35 -6.63
C TYR A 579 16.87 25.75 -8.10
N ALA A 580 16.24 25.07 -9.05
CA ALA A 580 16.28 25.45 -10.47
C ALA A 580 15.58 26.80 -10.69
N HIS A 581 14.42 27.01 -10.06
CA HIS A 581 13.70 28.30 -10.09
C HIS A 581 14.54 29.45 -9.53
N LEU A 582 15.18 29.24 -8.37
CA LEU A 582 16.07 30.26 -7.78
C LEU A 582 17.29 30.61 -8.64
N LYS A 583 17.80 29.66 -9.43
CA LYS A 583 18.89 29.91 -10.39
C LYS A 583 18.42 30.68 -11.61
N ALA A 584 17.21 30.45 -12.08
CA ALA A 584 16.63 31.16 -13.22
C ALA A 584 16.23 32.60 -12.89
N ALA A 585 15.94 32.88 -11.60
CA ALA A 585 15.59 34.22 -11.11
C ALA A 585 16.81 35.11 -10.80
N LYS A 586 18.03 34.57 -10.80
CA LYS A 586 19.31 35.31 -10.68
C LYS A 586 19.88 35.62 -12.06
#